data_23938503eeb09c4fae5e2c76f3d06491
#
_entry.id   23938503eeb09c4fae5e2c76f3d06491
#
_cell.length_a   1.000
_cell.length_b   1.000
_cell.length_c   1.000
_cell.angle_alpha   90.00
_cell.angle_beta   90.00
_cell.angle_gamma   90.00
#
_symmetry.space_group_name_H-M   'P 1'
#
loop_
_entity.id
_entity.type
_entity.pdbx_description
1 polymer ?
#
loop_
_entity_poly.entity_id
_entity_poly.type
_entity_poly.pdbx_seq_one_letter_code
_entity_poly.pdbx_strand_id
1 'polypeptide(L)'
;MALVLNTNSYVTIAEADLYFETRIDAAEWDSADDTNKEQALVTATQLIDDRHWIGSAVSSSQALAWPRKNAIYYDPRLGQQITIANSEVPSQIKIAVYEQALHLLQNEDLIAQKTQTFESISVGSISLSDSNNDVTKTSITPSIIIKPLRPLIRRDGIGMGGSWWRAN
;
A
#
# COMPACT_ATOMS: atom_id res chain seq x y z
N MET A 1 12.12 -18.94 -1.86
CA MET A 1 12.32 -18.32 -3.20
C MET A 1 13.18 -17.10 -2.96
N ALA A 2 14.33 -16.99 -3.61
CA ALA A 2 15.24 -15.87 -3.39
C ALA A 2 14.62 -14.55 -3.87
N LEU A 3 14.91 -13.47 -3.15
CA LEU A 3 14.55 -12.12 -3.53
C LEU A 3 15.36 -11.71 -4.77
N VAL A 4 14.67 -11.27 -5.83
CA VAL A 4 15.26 -10.76 -7.07
C VAL A 4 14.70 -9.37 -7.36
N LEU A 5 15.57 -8.36 -7.27
CA LEU A 5 15.20 -6.96 -7.47
C LEU A 5 14.58 -6.75 -8.86
N ASN A 6 13.52 -5.95 -8.92
CA ASN A 6 12.73 -5.65 -10.13
C ASN A 6 12.06 -6.87 -10.80
N THR A 7 12.07 -8.03 -10.15
CA THR A 7 11.39 -9.23 -10.63
C THR A 7 10.29 -9.67 -9.66
N ASN A 8 10.63 -9.84 -8.39
CA ASN A 8 9.67 -10.20 -7.34
C ASN A 8 9.72 -9.25 -6.13
N SER A 9 10.64 -8.28 -6.12
CA SER A 9 10.71 -7.24 -5.11
C SER A 9 11.13 -5.90 -5.72
N TYR A 10 10.62 -4.80 -5.16
CA TYR A 10 11.04 -3.43 -5.47
C TYR A 10 12.29 -2.99 -4.70
N VAL A 11 12.69 -3.74 -3.69
CA VAL A 11 13.74 -3.37 -2.74
C VAL A 11 14.60 -4.56 -2.37
N THR A 12 15.78 -4.30 -1.85
CA THR A 12 16.69 -5.30 -1.30
C THR A 12 16.59 -5.34 0.23
N ILE A 13 17.09 -6.41 0.88
CA ILE A 13 17.22 -6.49 2.33
C ILE A 13 18.09 -5.34 2.84
N ALA A 14 19.23 -5.08 2.21
CA ALA A 14 20.15 -4.03 2.63
C ALA A 14 19.52 -2.62 2.60
N GLU A 15 18.66 -2.33 1.60
CA GLU A 15 17.89 -1.08 1.58
C GLU A 15 16.86 -1.02 2.72
N ALA A 16 16.23 -2.13 3.04
CA ALA A 16 15.27 -2.22 4.13
C ALA A 16 15.97 -2.11 5.50
N ASP A 17 17.11 -2.76 5.70
CA ASP A 17 17.91 -2.65 6.93
C ASP A 17 18.29 -1.19 7.19
N LEU A 18 18.81 -0.47 6.19
CA LEU A 18 19.13 0.96 6.29
C LEU A 18 17.90 1.83 6.62
N TYR A 19 16.73 1.46 6.11
CA TYR A 19 15.49 2.17 6.43
C TYR A 19 15.11 1.97 7.90
N PHE A 20 15.21 0.74 8.40
CA PHE A 20 14.81 0.40 9.76
C PHE A 20 15.82 0.79 10.84
N GLU A 21 17.10 0.97 10.51
CA GLU A 21 18.11 1.50 11.44
C GLU A 21 17.70 2.84 12.09
N THR A 22 16.87 3.62 11.42
CA THR A 22 16.39 4.91 11.93
C THR A 22 15.03 4.84 12.61
N ARG A 23 14.48 3.64 12.81
CA ARG A 23 13.14 3.41 13.36
C ARG A 23 13.19 2.84 14.78
N ILE A 24 12.28 3.30 15.63
CA ILE A 24 12.18 2.82 17.02
C ILE A 24 11.38 1.50 17.10
N ASP A 25 10.45 1.28 16.18
CA ASP A 25 9.45 0.21 16.20
C ASP A 25 9.80 -0.93 15.25
N ALA A 26 11.09 -1.23 15.06
CA ALA A 26 11.58 -2.21 14.10
C ALA A 26 12.09 -3.51 14.74
N ALA A 27 11.74 -3.79 16.00
CA ALA A 27 12.28 -4.94 16.74
C ALA A 27 11.99 -6.28 16.05
N GLU A 28 10.82 -6.44 15.44
CA GLU A 28 10.45 -7.64 14.69
C GLU A 28 11.27 -7.81 13.42
N TRP A 29 11.63 -6.70 12.76
CA TRP A 29 12.53 -6.70 11.63
C TRP A 29 13.94 -7.12 12.04
N ASP A 30 14.46 -6.55 13.12
CA ASP A 30 15.82 -6.82 13.60
C ASP A 30 15.98 -8.28 14.08
N SER A 31 14.92 -8.86 14.63
CA SER A 31 14.92 -10.25 15.13
C SER A 31 14.66 -11.30 14.03
N ALA A 32 14.16 -10.89 12.87
CA ALA A 32 13.88 -11.79 11.77
C ALA A 32 15.16 -12.26 11.08
N ASP A 33 15.21 -13.52 10.68
CA ASP A 33 16.27 -14.03 9.83
C ASP A 33 16.15 -13.53 8.37
N ASP A 34 17.23 -13.64 7.60
CA ASP A 34 17.27 -13.17 6.21
C ASP A 34 16.21 -13.84 5.34
N THR A 35 15.88 -15.10 5.60
CA THR A 35 14.85 -15.84 4.85
C THR A 35 13.46 -15.23 5.09
N ASN A 36 13.14 -14.94 6.33
CA ASN A 36 11.87 -14.30 6.70
C ASN A 36 11.80 -12.86 6.18
N LYS A 37 12.90 -12.12 6.23
CA LYS A 37 13.01 -10.77 5.62
C LYS A 37 12.77 -10.82 4.12
N GLU A 38 13.41 -11.75 3.39
CA GLU A 38 13.16 -11.93 1.95
C GLU A 38 11.69 -12.23 1.65
N GLN A 39 11.11 -13.18 2.37
CA GLN A 39 9.71 -13.58 2.18
C GLN A 39 8.75 -12.42 2.47
N ALA A 40 9.00 -11.66 3.54
CA ALA A 40 8.20 -10.50 3.88
C ALA A 40 8.26 -9.42 2.80
N LEU A 41 9.45 -9.10 2.27
CA LEU A 41 9.63 -8.11 1.20
C LEU A 41 8.98 -8.54 -0.12
N VAL A 42 9.10 -9.81 -0.49
CA VAL A 42 8.45 -10.36 -1.70
C VAL A 42 6.93 -10.33 -1.55
N THR A 43 6.41 -10.76 -0.41
CA THR A 43 4.96 -10.75 -0.15
C THR A 43 4.42 -9.31 -0.09
N ALA A 44 5.14 -8.41 0.58
CA ALA A 44 4.79 -6.99 0.63
C ALA A 44 4.75 -6.36 -0.77
N THR A 45 5.73 -6.69 -1.61
CA THR A 45 5.76 -6.22 -3.00
C THR A 45 4.53 -6.69 -3.76
N GLN A 46 4.15 -7.96 -3.67
CA GLN A 46 2.96 -8.49 -4.35
C GLN A 46 1.66 -7.79 -3.90
N LEU A 47 1.51 -7.55 -2.59
CA LEU A 47 0.34 -6.87 -2.03
C LEU A 47 0.24 -5.40 -2.48
N ILE A 48 1.38 -4.74 -2.67
CA ILE A 48 1.43 -3.35 -3.11
C ILE A 48 1.28 -3.26 -4.63
N ASP A 49 1.85 -4.20 -5.37
CA ASP A 49 1.85 -4.20 -6.83
C ASP A 49 0.45 -4.31 -7.44
N ASP A 50 -0.47 -4.97 -6.76
CA ASP A 50 -1.88 -5.17 -7.16
C ASP A 50 -2.74 -3.90 -7.02
N ARG A 51 -2.16 -2.72 -7.18
CA ARG A 51 -2.87 -1.44 -7.12
C ARG A 51 -3.03 -0.83 -8.51
N HIS A 52 -4.08 -0.02 -8.66
CA HIS A 52 -4.30 0.75 -9.89
C HIS A 52 -3.39 1.99 -9.89
N TRP A 53 -2.29 1.94 -10.60
CA TRP A 53 -1.28 2.98 -10.62
C TRP A 53 -1.52 4.02 -11.72
N ILE A 54 -1.04 5.27 -11.49
CA ILE A 54 -0.95 6.29 -12.52
C ILE A 54 0.04 5.90 -13.62
N GLY A 55 -0.09 6.51 -14.79
CA GLY A 55 0.77 6.20 -15.94
C GLY A 55 0.49 4.82 -16.55
N SER A 56 1.45 4.29 -17.27
CA SER A 56 1.38 2.96 -17.91
C SER A 56 2.70 2.21 -17.78
N ALA A 57 2.66 0.89 -17.83
CA ALA A 57 3.86 0.06 -17.81
C ALA A 57 4.87 0.47 -18.90
N VAL A 58 6.15 0.42 -18.61
CA VAL A 58 7.20 0.74 -19.58
C VAL A 58 7.29 -0.36 -20.66
N SER A 59 7.12 -1.61 -20.23
CA SER A 59 7.11 -2.78 -21.13
C SER A 59 5.97 -3.73 -20.77
N SER A 60 5.43 -4.41 -21.76
CA SER A 60 4.44 -5.49 -21.55
C SER A 60 5.04 -6.75 -20.93
N SER A 61 6.37 -6.88 -20.92
CA SER A 61 7.09 -8.03 -20.38
C SER A 61 7.70 -7.76 -18.98
N GLN A 62 7.50 -6.56 -18.39
CA GLN A 62 7.99 -6.30 -17.04
C GLN A 62 7.23 -7.12 -16.01
N ALA A 63 7.94 -7.63 -15.00
CA ALA A 63 7.36 -8.52 -14.00
C ALA A 63 6.50 -7.78 -12.96
N LEU A 64 6.86 -6.53 -12.64
CA LEU A 64 6.19 -5.69 -11.64
C LEU A 64 5.53 -4.49 -12.31
N ALA A 65 4.56 -3.85 -11.65
CA ALA A 65 3.83 -2.70 -12.18
C ALA A 65 4.72 -1.46 -12.38
N TRP A 66 5.80 -1.31 -11.61
CA TRP A 66 6.80 -0.24 -11.75
C TRP A 66 8.14 -0.79 -12.26
N PRO A 67 8.92 0.04 -13.01
CA PRO A 67 8.73 1.46 -13.33
C PRO A 67 7.61 1.71 -14.35
N ARG A 68 7.18 2.99 -14.44
CA ARG A 68 6.05 3.39 -15.31
C ARG A 68 6.39 4.64 -16.12
N LYS A 69 5.87 4.70 -17.35
CA LYS A 69 5.94 5.88 -18.20
C LYS A 69 4.72 6.78 -18.00
N ASN A 70 4.93 8.10 -18.19
CA ASN A 70 3.88 9.12 -18.04
C ASN A 70 3.25 9.11 -16.64
N ALA A 71 4.00 8.73 -15.62
CA ALA A 71 3.56 8.80 -14.24
C ALA A 71 3.79 10.22 -13.72
N ILE A 72 2.70 10.97 -13.54
CA ILE A 72 2.72 12.37 -13.08
C ILE A 72 1.81 12.46 -11.86
N TYR A 73 2.31 13.04 -10.77
CA TYR A 73 1.52 13.31 -9.58
C TYR A 73 1.74 14.73 -9.07
N TYR A 74 0.79 15.24 -8.30
CA TYR A 74 0.92 16.55 -7.63
C TYR A 74 1.57 16.37 -6.26
N ASP A 75 2.69 17.06 -6.02
CA ASP A 75 3.33 17.12 -4.70
C ASP A 75 2.86 18.40 -3.97
N PRO A 76 2.04 18.29 -2.92
CA PRO A 76 1.52 19.45 -2.19
C PRO A 76 2.60 20.23 -1.44
N ARG A 77 3.75 19.59 -1.14
CA ARG A 77 4.87 20.27 -0.46
C ARG A 77 5.59 21.23 -1.38
N LEU A 78 5.66 20.87 -2.67
CA LEU A 78 6.30 21.69 -3.70
C LEU A 78 5.30 22.57 -4.46
N GLY A 79 3.99 22.29 -4.32
CA GLY A 79 2.95 23.03 -5.04
C GLY A 79 2.96 22.79 -6.55
N GLN A 80 3.57 21.70 -7.03
CA GLN A 80 3.73 21.44 -8.46
C GLN A 80 3.55 19.99 -8.84
N GLN A 81 3.38 19.74 -10.13
CA GLN A 81 3.37 18.40 -10.68
C GLN A 81 4.79 17.86 -10.82
N ILE A 82 4.98 16.62 -10.41
CA ILE A 82 6.24 15.89 -10.52
C ILE A 82 6.07 14.76 -11.53
N THR A 83 6.95 14.73 -12.51
CA THR A 83 7.05 13.62 -13.46
C THR A 83 8.09 12.62 -12.96
N ILE A 84 7.70 11.37 -12.83
CA ILE A 84 8.58 10.27 -12.41
C ILE A 84 9.34 9.76 -13.64
N ALA A 85 10.64 9.54 -13.51
CA ALA A 85 11.44 8.99 -14.60
C ALA A 85 10.97 7.57 -14.96
N ASN A 86 10.98 7.24 -16.25
CA ASN A 86 10.49 5.94 -16.76
C ASN A 86 11.32 4.73 -16.29
N SER A 87 12.48 4.95 -15.71
CA SER A 87 13.39 3.92 -15.18
C SER A 87 13.37 3.82 -13.66
N GLU A 88 12.57 4.64 -12.98
CA GLU A 88 12.61 4.80 -11.53
C GLU A 88 11.39 4.15 -10.85
N VAL A 89 11.66 3.45 -9.74
CA VAL A 89 10.64 3.06 -8.76
C VAL A 89 10.59 4.16 -7.69
N PRO A 90 9.46 4.87 -7.52
CA PRO A 90 9.34 5.98 -6.57
C PRO A 90 9.66 5.55 -5.13
N SER A 91 10.32 6.44 -4.38
CA SER A 91 10.63 6.20 -2.96
C SER A 91 9.38 5.91 -2.12
N GLN A 92 8.24 6.48 -2.47
CA GLN A 92 6.95 6.22 -1.83
C GLN A 92 6.54 4.73 -1.90
N ILE A 93 6.84 4.05 -3.01
CA ILE A 93 6.58 2.62 -3.18
C ILE A 93 7.56 1.81 -2.33
N LYS A 94 8.84 2.15 -2.36
CA LYS A 94 9.85 1.49 -1.53
C LYS A 94 9.50 1.58 -0.04
N ILE A 95 9.15 2.77 0.45
CA ILE A 95 8.71 2.99 1.83
C ILE A 95 7.50 2.12 2.16
N ALA A 96 6.50 2.09 1.28
CA ALA A 96 5.32 1.28 1.51
C ALA A 96 5.63 -0.23 1.57
N VAL A 97 6.60 -0.70 0.78
CA VAL A 97 7.07 -2.11 0.83
C VAL A 97 7.76 -2.40 2.15
N TYR A 98 8.63 -1.51 2.65
CA TYR A 98 9.27 -1.69 3.96
C TYR A 98 8.23 -1.78 5.08
N GLU A 99 7.32 -0.82 5.16
CA GLU A 99 6.28 -0.78 6.19
C GLU A 99 5.33 -1.98 6.09
N GLN A 100 4.98 -2.40 4.89
CA GLN A 100 4.15 -3.59 4.70
C GLN A 100 4.90 -4.86 5.13
N ALA A 101 6.20 -4.97 4.84
CA ALA A 101 7.01 -6.11 5.25
C ALA A 101 7.13 -6.19 6.77
N LEU A 102 7.37 -5.06 7.46
CA LEU A 102 7.36 -5.02 8.92
C LEU A 102 6.00 -5.44 9.48
N HIS A 103 4.91 -4.91 8.90
CA HIS A 103 3.56 -5.28 9.32
C HIS A 103 3.28 -6.78 9.17
N LEU A 104 3.81 -7.41 8.11
CA LEU A 104 3.69 -8.86 7.91
C LEU A 104 4.47 -9.64 8.97
N LEU A 105 5.66 -9.19 9.36
CA LEU A 105 6.46 -9.82 10.42
C LEU A 105 5.83 -9.66 11.81
N GLN A 106 5.14 -8.56 12.07
CA GLN A 106 4.43 -8.31 13.33
C GLN A 106 3.14 -9.12 13.50
N ASN A 107 2.54 -9.55 12.39
CA ASN A 107 1.27 -10.25 12.38
C ASN A 107 1.47 -11.65 11.79
N GLU A 108 1.48 -12.66 12.63
CA GLU A 108 1.57 -14.07 12.22
C GLU A 108 0.42 -14.50 11.29
N ASP A 109 -0.69 -13.77 11.31
CA ASP A 109 -1.91 -14.07 10.56
C ASP A 109 -2.02 -13.17 9.32
N LEU A 110 -1.36 -13.56 8.23
CA LEU A 110 -1.43 -12.89 6.92
C LEU A 110 -2.84 -12.86 6.33
N ILE A 111 -3.70 -13.78 6.77
CA ILE A 111 -5.03 -14.03 6.22
C ILE A 111 -6.12 -13.70 7.25
N ALA A 112 -5.80 -13.65 8.53
CA ALA A 112 -6.76 -13.26 9.56
C ALA A 112 -7.05 -11.76 9.42
N GLN A 113 -8.08 -11.50 8.67
CA GLN A 113 -8.76 -10.22 8.74
C GLN A 113 -9.27 -10.09 10.18
N LYS A 114 -8.65 -9.21 10.97
CA LYS A 114 -9.22 -8.84 12.26
C LYS A 114 -10.59 -8.23 12.00
N THR A 115 -11.59 -9.08 12.06
CA THR A 115 -12.98 -8.66 12.13
C THR A 115 -13.14 -8.00 13.48
N GLN A 116 -13.12 -6.67 13.55
CA GLN A 116 -13.64 -5.98 14.71
C GLN A 116 -15.16 -6.14 14.67
N THR A 117 -15.66 -7.16 15.33
CA THR A 117 -17.08 -7.31 15.62
C THR A 117 -17.41 -6.31 16.72
N PHE A 118 -18.04 -5.22 16.36
CA PHE A 118 -18.73 -4.39 17.34
C PHE A 118 -20.05 -5.07 17.68
N GLU A 119 -20.13 -5.72 18.84
CA GLU A 119 -21.37 -6.39 19.26
C GLU A 119 -22.53 -5.40 19.49
N SER A 120 -22.26 -4.22 19.95
CA SER A 120 -23.20 -3.09 19.99
C SER A 120 -22.52 -1.83 20.50
N ILE A 121 -22.84 -0.68 19.94
CA ILE A 121 -22.48 0.63 20.50
C ILE A 121 -23.78 1.32 20.89
N SER A 122 -23.97 1.57 22.18
CA SER A 122 -25.05 2.38 22.70
C SER A 122 -24.53 3.73 23.18
N VAL A 123 -24.95 4.80 22.53
CA VAL A 123 -24.64 6.17 22.95
C VAL A 123 -25.97 6.92 23.16
N GLY A 124 -26.35 7.05 24.40
CA GLY A 124 -27.62 7.69 24.77
C GLY A 124 -28.85 6.92 24.28
N SER A 125 -29.77 7.58 23.57
CA SER A 125 -30.98 6.98 23.02
C SER A 125 -30.82 6.35 21.63
N ILE A 126 -29.58 6.28 21.10
CA ILE A 126 -29.30 5.67 19.81
C ILE A 126 -28.53 4.36 20.05
N SER A 127 -29.16 3.25 19.69
CA SER A 127 -28.57 1.94 19.68
C SER A 127 -28.31 1.53 18.21
N LEU A 128 -27.05 1.32 17.82
CA LEU A 128 -26.70 0.63 16.59
C LEU A 128 -26.43 -0.84 16.94
N SER A 129 -27.35 -1.71 16.51
CA SER A 129 -27.12 -3.15 16.52
C SER A 129 -26.98 -3.60 15.07
N ASP A 130 -25.86 -4.23 14.75
CA ASP A 130 -25.67 -4.87 13.45
C ASP A 130 -26.36 -6.24 13.49
N SER A 131 -27.53 -6.33 12.88
CA SER A 131 -28.31 -7.56 12.78
C SER A 131 -28.08 -8.33 11.47
N ASN A 132 -27.15 -7.86 10.64
CA ASN A 132 -26.80 -8.53 9.40
C ASN A 132 -25.36 -9.01 9.44
N ASN A 133 -25.22 -10.32 9.37
CA ASN A 133 -23.98 -11.10 9.30
C ASN A 133 -23.16 -10.85 8.02
N ASP A 134 -23.30 -9.68 7.41
CA ASP A 134 -22.47 -9.27 6.27
C ASP A 134 -21.28 -8.47 6.79
N VAL A 135 -20.33 -9.24 7.34
CA VAL A 135 -19.04 -8.72 7.75
C VAL A 135 -18.33 -8.23 6.49
N THR A 136 -18.53 -6.97 6.17
CA THR A 136 -17.68 -6.27 5.19
C THR A 136 -16.26 -6.32 5.76
N LYS A 137 -15.49 -7.28 5.28
CA LYS A 137 -14.08 -7.47 5.63
C LYS A 137 -13.30 -6.24 5.18
N THR A 138 -13.30 -5.20 6.00
CA THR A 138 -12.47 -4.03 5.75
C THR A 138 -11.05 -4.40 6.14
N SER A 139 -10.25 -4.79 5.15
CA SER A 139 -8.81 -4.92 5.32
C SER A 139 -8.25 -3.55 5.72
N ILE A 140 -8.00 -3.36 7.01
CA ILE A 140 -7.41 -2.12 7.53
C ILE A 140 -5.91 -2.17 7.24
N THR A 141 -5.53 -1.81 6.02
CA THR A 141 -4.12 -1.55 5.74
C THR A 141 -3.68 -0.33 6.56
N PRO A 142 -2.61 -0.42 7.35
CA PRO A 142 -2.14 0.69 8.16
C PRO A 142 -1.96 1.97 7.36
N SER A 143 -2.34 3.09 7.92
CA SER A 143 -2.29 4.38 7.22
C SER A 143 -0.87 4.77 6.80
N ILE A 144 0.15 4.28 7.49
CA ILE A 144 1.56 4.51 7.20
C ILE A 144 1.95 3.90 5.85
N ILE A 145 1.32 2.80 5.45
CA ILE A 145 1.53 2.13 4.17
C ILE A 145 0.79 2.85 3.04
N ILE A 146 -0.47 3.24 3.29
CA ILE A 146 -1.34 3.83 2.26
C ILE A 146 -1.01 5.30 1.98
N LYS A 147 -0.65 6.08 3.00
CA LYS A 147 -0.41 7.53 2.85
C LYS A 147 0.63 7.86 1.77
N PRO A 148 1.81 7.22 1.73
CA PRO A 148 2.80 7.48 0.69
C PRO A 148 2.28 7.17 -0.72
N LEU A 149 1.43 6.14 -0.85
CA LEU A 149 0.94 5.65 -2.14
C LEU A 149 -0.19 6.49 -2.74
N ARG A 150 -0.92 7.27 -1.93
CA ARG A 150 -2.09 8.04 -2.39
C ARG A 150 -1.87 8.87 -3.65
N PRO A 151 -0.75 9.59 -3.83
CA PRO A 151 -0.51 10.38 -5.03
C PRO A 151 -0.28 9.53 -6.28
N LEU A 152 0.16 8.28 -6.10
CA LEU A 152 0.54 7.37 -7.17
C LEU A 152 -0.58 6.43 -7.60
N ILE A 153 -1.64 6.31 -6.79
CA ILE A 153 -2.80 5.47 -7.10
C ILE A 153 -3.74 6.26 -8.01
N ARG A 154 -4.09 5.64 -9.14
CA ARG A 154 -5.10 6.17 -10.03
C ARG A 154 -6.44 6.18 -9.30
N ARG A 155 -7.00 7.34 -9.14
CA ARG A 155 -8.39 7.50 -8.74
C ARG A 155 -9.23 7.25 -10.00
N ASP A 156 -9.65 6.03 -10.21
CA ASP A 156 -10.70 5.79 -11.17
C ASP A 156 -11.89 6.62 -10.69
N GLY A 157 -12.23 7.62 -11.49
CA GLY A 157 -13.22 8.60 -11.07
C GLY A 157 -14.44 7.87 -10.57
N ILE A 158 -14.78 8.08 -9.31
CA ILE A 158 -16.19 8.09 -8.92
C ILE A 158 -16.77 9.06 -9.92
N GLY A 159 -17.54 8.50 -10.88
CA GLY A 159 -18.03 9.25 -12.00
C GLY A 159 -18.48 10.60 -11.51
N MET A 160 -17.97 11.65 -12.10
CA MET A 160 -18.58 12.96 -11.99
C MET A 160 -20.01 12.73 -12.44
N GLY A 161 -20.87 12.43 -11.48
CA GLY A 161 -22.30 12.32 -11.64
C GLY A 161 -22.70 13.57 -12.38
N GLY A 162 -23.19 13.35 -13.59
CA GLY A 162 -23.51 14.44 -14.50
C GLY A 162 -24.22 15.54 -13.75
N SER A 163 -23.73 16.74 -13.94
CA SER A 163 -24.37 17.97 -13.53
C SER A 163 -25.84 17.93 -13.98
N TRP A 164 -26.74 17.71 -13.03
CA TRP A 164 -28.19 17.74 -13.21
C TRP A 164 -28.72 19.16 -13.28
N TRP A 165 -27.96 20.09 -13.82
CA TRP A 165 -28.45 21.43 -14.09
C TRP A 165 -29.04 21.48 -15.49
N ARG A 166 -30.27 20.97 -15.64
CA ARG A 166 -31.15 21.47 -16.68
C ARG A 166 -31.85 22.69 -16.09
N ALA A 167 -31.39 23.87 -16.49
CA ALA A 167 -32.20 25.06 -16.37
C ALA A 167 -33.39 24.92 -17.33
N ASN A 168 -34.60 25.04 -16.80
CA ASN A 168 -35.76 25.43 -17.56
C ASN A 168 -35.74 26.94 -17.72
#